data_6cdc0e5d6b75d31778881eeca0609db7
#
_entry.id   6cdc0e5d6b75d31778881eeca0609db7
#
_cell.length_a   1.000
_cell.length_b   1.000
_cell.length_c   1.000
_cell.angle_alpha   90.00
_cell.angle_beta   90.00
_cell.angle_gamma   90.00
#
_symmetry.space_group_name_H-M   'P 1'
#
loop_
_entity.id
_entity.type
_entity.pdbx_description
1 polymer ?
#
loop_
_entity_poly.entity_id
_entity_poly.type
_entity_poly.pdbx_seq_one_letter_code
_entity_poly.pdbx_strand_id
1 'polypeptide(L)'
;RMAMVILLLLLLLLPFAAALWQDCGNSGNYTSNSTYQANLQLLSSTLPKKAASIATLFATDTAGDAPDTVYALTLCRGDTNASSCEACVASAFQYGDQLCPYNKDVAIYDDPCMLKFSNENFLATTDNNALILMNTQNFTTGLDSTRRLLFTLLNSTAQSAVDSTRRFITSRLDVSSYPTLYCLMQCTPDLTAAHCASCFQDTLQYTLDYMDGKQGGRILGIRCNSRYEIYPFFYGDPTLRIINLATEVPVINNTTTPVTVYGSPPVPPAAAPPPDLVVQNQHGRNSHKRALWISAVAAAILSILLCFISSVVWIRRRRKGITITTTSLLLYRKAIGTTLICRHTRDEANPTI
;
A
#
# COMPACT_ATOMS: atom_id res chain seq x y z
N ARG A 1 -3.99 -28.08 -27.95
CA ARG A 1 -4.09 -26.63 -28.25
C ARG A 1 -5.19 -25.97 -27.41
N MET A 2 -6.42 -26.54 -27.33
CA MET A 2 -7.54 -25.99 -26.53
C MET A 2 -7.22 -25.91 -25.03
N ALA A 3 -6.58 -26.93 -24.45
CA ALA A 3 -6.17 -26.93 -23.04
C ALA A 3 -5.16 -25.81 -22.72
N MET A 4 -4.27 -25.48 -23.64
CA MET A 4 -3.27 -24.41 -23.49
C MET A 4 -3.92 -23.02 -23.55
N VAL A 5 -4.95 -22.84 -24.39
CA VAL A 5 -5.72 -21.58 -24.46
C VAL A 5 -6.55 -21.38 -23.19
N ILE A 6 -7.17 -22.44 -22.66
CA ILE A 6 -7.91 -22.40 -21.40
C ILE A 6 -6.97 -22.10 -20.22
N LEU A 7 -5.79 -22.68 -20.19
CA LEU A 7 -4.78 -22.40 -19.16
C LEU A 7 -4.28 -20.95 -19.24
N LEU A 8 -4.05 -20.41 -20.44
CA LEU A 8 -3.69 -19.01 -20.66
C LEU A 8 -4.80 -18.06 -20.23
N LEU A 9 -6.07 -18.36 -20.53
CA LEU A 9 -7.22 -17.58 -20.09
C LEU A 9 -7.41 -17.63 -18.57
N LEU A 10 -7.17 -18.78 -17.95
CA LEU A 10 -7.20 -18.91 -16.48
C LEU A 10 -6.04 -18.17 -15.82
N LEU A 11 -4.86 -18.11 -16.44
CA LEU A 11 -3.72 -17.31 -15.96
C LEU A 11 -4.00 -15.79 -16.09
N LEU A 12 -4.75 -15.36 -17.10
CA LEU A 12 -5.16 -13.96 -17.27
C LEU A 12 -6.30 -13.55 -16.30
N LEU A 13 -7.00 -14.52 -15.72
CA LEU A 13 -8.05 -14.31 -14.71
C LEU A 13 -7.52 -14.39 -13.28
N LEU A 14 -6.22 -14.71 -13.08
CA LEU A 14 -5.62 -14.60 -11.75
C LEU A 14 -5.65 -13.12 -11.36
N PRO A 15 -6.39 -12.74 -10.30
CA PRO A 15 -6.30 -11.38 -9.80
C PRO A 15 -4.83 -11.12 -9.49
N PHE A 16 -4.30 -10.00 -9.97
CA PHE A 16 -3.03 -9.48 -9.46
C PHE A 16 -3.19 -9.46 -7.94
N ALA A 17 -2.47 -10.34 -7.26
CA ALA A 17 -2.46 -10.34 -5.81
C ALA A 17 -1.95 -8.97 -5.38
N ALA A 18 -2.85 -8.08 -4.99
CA ALA A 18 -2.49 -6.83 -4.35
C ALA A 18 -1.60 -7.19 -3.16
N ALA A 19 -0.52 -6.45 -2.99
CA ALA A 19 0.39 -6.66 -1.88
C ALA A 19 -0.29 -6.17 -0.60
N LEU A 20 -1.10 -7.04 -0.02
CA LEU A 20 -1.89 -6.81 1.19
C LEU A 20 -1.18 -7.48 2.38
N TRP A 21 -1.04 -6.76 3.49
CA TRP A 21 -0.54 -7.27 4.76
C TRP A 21 -1.53 -6.98 5.87
N GLN A 22 -1.62 -7.91 6.82
CA GLN A 22 -2.46 -7.77 8.01
C GLN A 22 -1.63 -7.98 9.28
N ASP A 23 -2.06 -7.31 10.34
CA ASP A 23 -1.69 -7.60 11.72
C ASP A 23 -2.97 -7.83 12.52
N CYS A 24 -3.15 -9.08 13.00
CA CYS A 24 -4.24 -9.46 13.87
C CYS A 24 -3.71 -9.38 15.30
N GLY A 25 -4.09 -8.35 16.03
CA GLY A 25 -3.66 -8.14 17.41
C GLY A 25 -4.22 -9.19 18.37
N ASN A 26 -3.93 -9.03 19.63
CA ASN A 26 -4.26 -10.00 20.69
C ASN A 26 -5.13 -9.41 21.81
N SER A 27 -5.80 -8.26 21.58
CA SER A 27 -6.67 -7.61 22.57
C SER A 27 -8.03 -8.33 22.77
N GLY A 28 -8.23 -9.48 22.12
CA GLY A 28 -9.38 -10.33 22.26
C GLY A 28 -10.29 -10.38 21.03
N ASN A 29 -11.36 -11.17 21.15
CA ASN A 29 -12.32 -11.39 20.08
C ASN A 29 -13.70 -10.86 20.48
N TYR A 30 -14.49 -10.45 19.48
CA TYR A 30 -15.91 -10.17 19.63
C TYR A 30 -16.74 -11.38 19.18
N THR A 31 -18.00 -11.43 19.55
CA THR A 31 -18.95 -12.46 19.12
C THR A 31 -19.84 -11.93 18.00
N SER A 32 -20.36 -12.85 17.18
CA SER A 32 -21.35 -12.51 16.16
C SER A 32 -22.58 -11.84 16.79
N ASN A 33 -23.08 -10.79 16.13
CA ASN A 33 -24.22 -9.97 16.57
C ASN A 33 -23.98 -9.22 17.91
N SER A 34 -22.72 -9.03 18.32
CA SER A 34 -22.37 -8.22 19.49
C SER A 34 -22.49 -6.72 19.20
N THR A 35 -22.57 -5.93 20.26
CA THR A 35 -22.51 -4.47 20.18
C THR A 35 -21.22 -3.98 19.52
N TYR A 36 -20.08 -4.64 19.82
CA TYR A 36 -18.81 -4.35 19.17
C TYR A 36 -18.88 -4.50 17.65
N GLN A 37 -19.49 -5.59 17.15
CA GLN A 37 -19.68 -5.80 15.72
C GLN A 37 -20.56 -4.71 15.09
N ALA A 38 -21.65 -4.30 15.75
CA ALA A 38 -22.52 -3.25 15.26
C ALA A 38 -21.75 -1.91 15.16
N ASN A 39 -20.92 -1.57 16.17
CA ASN A 39 -20.08 -0.38 16.18
C ASN A 39 -19.02 -0.45 15.05
N LEU A 40 -18.39 -1.59 14.83
CA LEU A 40 -17.44 -1.79 13.74
C LEU A 40 -18.12 -1.63 12.37
N GLN A 41 -19.34 -2.14 12.18
CA GLN A 41 -20.13 -1.98 10.96
C GLN A 41 -20.50 -0.51 10.72
N LEU A 42 -20.82 0.25 11.77
CA LEU A 42 -21.05 1.68 11.66
C LEU A 42 -19.81 2.39 11.12
N LEU A 43 -18.63 2.13 11.70
CA LEU A 43 -17.37 2.72 11.23
C LEU A 43 -17.02 2.29 9.81
N SER A 44 -17.25 1.05 9.44
CA SER A 44 -16.99 0.55 8.07
C SER A 44 -17.85 1.25 7.01
N SER A 45 -19.02 1.76 7.39
CA SER A 45 -19.91 2.51 6.48
C SER A 45 -19.62 4.00 6.40
N THR A 46 -19.00 4.58 7.43
CA THR A 46 -18.79 6.04 7.56
C THR A 46 -17.35 6.48 7.31
N LEU A 47 -16.37 5.76 7.85
CA LEU A 47 -14.95 6.13 7.81
C LEU A 47 -14.36 6.24 6.40
N PRO A 48 -14.71 5.34 5.41
CA PRO A 48 -14.21 5.47 4.04
C PRO A 48 -14.57 6.81 3.40
N LYS A 49 -15.82 7.22 3.52
CA LYS A 49 -16.31 8.50 2.99
C LYS A 49 -15.70 9.69 3.70
N LYS A 50 -15.55 9.59 5.04
CA LYS A 50 -14.93 10.62 5.86
C LYS A 50 -13.49 10.87 5.43
N ALA A 51 -12.69 9.82 5.23
CA ALA A 51 -11.31 9.94 4.76
C ALA A 51 -11.23 10.54 3.34
N ALA A 52 -12.08 10.09 2.42
CA ALA A 52 -12.12 10.57 1.05
C ALA A 52 -12.55 12.03 0.90
N SER A 53 -13.31 12.57 1.86
CA SER A 53 -13.81 13.95 1.84
C SER A 53 -12.78 15.00 2.28
N ILE A 54 -11.65 14.57 2.85
CA ILE A 54 -10.62 15.45 3.41
C ILE A 54 -9.38 15.46 2.48
N ALA A 55 -8.80 16.64 2.25
CA ALA A 55 -7.64 16.79 1.36
C ALA A 55 -6.41 15.97 1.78
N THR A 56 -6.29 15.65 3.08
CA THR A 56 -5.20 14.82 3.61
C THR A 56 -5.45 13.32 3.47
N LEU A 57 -6.65 12.91 3.03
CA LEU A 57 -7.07 11.52 2.87
C LEU A 57 -6.86 10.68 4.15
N PHE A 58 -7.13 11.30 5.29
CA PHE A 58 -6.96 10.76 6.64
C PHE A 58 -8.22 10.96 7.45
N ALA A 59 -8.61 9.96 8.21
CA ALA A 59 -9.70 10.09 9.18
C ALA A 59 -9.49 9.17 10.38
N THR A 60 -9.97 9.64 11.52
CA THR A 60 -10.17 8.85 12.74
C THR A 60 -11.63 8.92 13.13
N ASP A 61 -12.11 7.88 13.79
CA ASP A 61 -13.47 7.88 14.36
C ASP A 61 -13.57 6.89 15.53
N THR A 62 -14.62 7.05 16.33
CA THR A 62 -14.90 6.19 17.48
C THR A 62 -16.38 5.89 17.51
N ALA A 63 -16.76 4.64 17.75
CA ALA A 63 -18.15 4.21 17.85
C ALA A 63 -18.39 3.41 19.13
N GLY A 64 -19.54 3.67 19.78
CA GLY A 64 -20.00 2.98 20.98
C GLY A 64 -19.30 3.41 22.26
N ASP A 65 -19.74 2.79 23.35
CA ASP A 65 -19.25 3.03 24.71
C ASP A 65 -18.57 1.77 25.26
N ALA A 66 -17.74 1.94 26.31
CA ALA A 66 -17.09 0.82 26.98
C ALA A 66 -18.11 -0.19 27.51
N PRO A 67 -17.90 -1.52 27.38
CA PRO A 67 -16.65 -2.18 26.93
C PRO A 67 -16.59 -2.44 25.41
N ASP A 68 -17.55 -1.99 24.61
CA ASP A 68 -17.69 -2.30 23.19
C ASP A 68 -17.28 -1.13 22.27
N THR A 69 -16.50 -0.18 22.81
CA THR A 69 -15.97 0.93 22.03
C THR A 69 -15.03 0.41 20.93
N VAL A 70 -15.19 0.95 19.72
CA VAL A 70 -14.27 0.73 18.59
C VAL A 70 -13.61 2.04 18.22
N TYR A 71 -12.30 2.11 18.32
CA TYR A 71 -11.47 3.19 17.81
C TYR A 71 -10.95 2.81 16.42
N ALA A 72 -11.02 3.72 15.46
CA ALA A 72 -10.53 3.46 14.10
C ALA A 72 -9.75 4.64 13.53
N LEU A 73 -8.75 4.30 12.71
CA LEU A 73 -7.90 5.23 11.98
C LEU A 73 -7.67 4.68 10.58
N THR A 74 -7.73 5.55 9.58
CA THR A 74 -7.33 5.24 8.22
C THR A 74 -6.52 6.37 7.60
N LEU A 75 -5.54 5.99 6.79
CA LEU A 75 -4.70 6.90 6.02
C LEU A 75 -4.54 6.36 4.61
N CYS A 76 -4.91 7.13 3.61
CA CYS A 76 -4.57 6.80 2.24
C CYS A 76 -3.23 7.44 1.84
N ARG A 77 -2.53 6.78 0.93
CA ARG A 77 -1.28 7.28 0.37
C ARG A 77 -1.51 8.62 -0.31
N GLY A 78 -0.66 9.60 -0.06
CA GLY A 78 -0.90 10.99 -0.44
C GLY A 78 -0.96 11.26 -1.95
N ASP A 79 -0.53 10.34 -2.81
CA ASP A 79 -0.69 10.39 -4.26
C ASP A 79 -1.96 9.67 -4.78
N THR A 80 -2.79 9.15 -3.88
CA THR A 80 -4.07 8.50 -4.19
C THR A 80 -5.17 9.56 -4.38
N ASN A 81 -6.15 9.31 -5.24
CA ASN A 81 -7.33 10.15 -5.36
C ASN A 81 -8.44 9.74 -4.38
N ALA A 82 -9.41 10.63 -4.14
CA ALA A 82 -10.49 10.43 -3.17
C ALA A 82 -11.30 9.15 -3.43
N SER A 83 -11.66 8.85 -4.68
CA SER A 83 -12.44 7.66 -5.04
C SER A 83 -11.67 6.37 -4.77
N SER A 84 -10.39 6.33 -5.11
CA SER A 84 -9.52 5.18 -4.82
C SER A 84 -9.27 5.02 -3.32
N CYS A 85 -9.18 6.13 -2.59
CA CYS A 85 -9.07 6.12 -1.13
C CYS A 85 -10.33 5.50 -0.49
N GLU A 86 -11.53 5.97 -0.86
CA GLU A 86 -12.79 5.43 -0.35
C GLU A 86 -12.91 3.93 -0.61
N ALA A 87 -12.65 3.51 -1.85
CA ALA A 87 -12.71 2.10 -2.23
C ALA A 87 -11.70 1.22 -1.47
N CYS A 88 -10.47 1.71 -1.30
CA CYS A 88 -9.43 1.00 -0.56
C CYS A 88 -9.81 0.82 0.91
N VAL A 89 -10.26 1.87 1.59
CA VAL A 89 -10.64 1.79 3.01
C VAL A 89 -11.84 0.88 3.22
N ALA A 90 -12.85 0.94 2.33
CA ALA A 90 -13.99 0.03 2.38
C ALA A 90 -13.55 -1.44 2.21
N SER A 91 -12.64 -1.72 1.29
CA SER A 91 -12.06 -3.05 1.10
C SER A 91 -11.21 -3.49 2.30
N ALA A 92 -10.46 -2.57 2.93
CA ALA A 92 -9.65 -2.88 4.10
C ALA A 92 -10.48 -3.37 5.30
N PHE A 93 -11.68 -2.84 5.52
CA PHE A 93 -12.61 -3.39 6.52
C PHE A 93 -13.04 -4.82 6.18
N GLN A 94 -13.34 -5.11 4.90
CA GLN A 94 -13.70 -6.45 4.46
C GLN A 94 -12.53 -7.43 4.63
N TYR A 95 -11.31 -7.02 4.30
CA TYR A 95 -10.11 -7.82 4.52
C TYR A 95 -9.85 -8.07 6.00
N GLY A 96 -10.09 -7.07 6.86
CA GLY A 96 -10.00 -7.23 8.31
C GLY A 96 -10.91 -8.33 8.84
N ASP A 97 -12.16 -8.38 8.39
CA ASP A 97 -13.12 -9.43 8.74
C ASP A 97 -12.72 -10.81 8.20
N GLN A 98 -12.19 -10.87 6.98
CA GLN A 98 -11.80 -12.12 6.32
C GLN A 98 -10.49 -12.71 6.86
N LEU A 99 -9.48 -11.87 7.11
CA LEU A 99 -8.12 -12.29 7.46
C LEU A 99 -7.91 -12.40 8.98
N CYS A 100 -8.64 -11.60 9.75
CA CYS A 100 -8.61 -11.59 11.21
C CYS A 100 -10.04 -11.78 11.78
N PRO A 101 -10.72 -12.90 11.50
CA PRO A 101 -12.13 -13.05 11.83
C PRO A 101 -12.39 -12.89 13.33
N TYR A 102 -13.39 -12.06 13.65
CA TYR A 102 -13.81 -11.74 15.02
C TYR A 102 -12.77 -11.05 15.90
N ASN A 103 -11.61 -10.66 15.38
CA ASN A 103 -10.57 -10.00 16.16
C ASN A 103 -10.95 -8.53 16.45
N LYS A 104 -10.76 -8.09 17.71
CA LYS A 104 -11.03 -6.71 18.14
C LYS A 104 -9.93 -5.75 17.77
N ASP A 105 -8.73 -6.22 17.41
CA ASP A 105 -7.56 -5.40 17.13
C ASP A 105 -6.93 -5.80 15.80
N VAL A 106 -7.14 -5.00 14.77
CA VAL A 106 -6.73 -5.32 13.40
C VAL A 106 -6.07 -4.14 12.72
N ALA A 107 -4.95 -4.38 12.06
CA ALA A 107 -4.38 -3.46 11.09
C ALA A 107 -4.29 -4.11 9.71
N ILE A 108 -4.75 -3.39 8.69
CA ILE A 108 -4.68 -3.79 7.28
C ILE A 108 -3.84 -2.75 6.54
N TYR A 109 -2.85 -3.23 5.81
CA TYR A 109 -1.98 -2.41 4.97
C TYR A 109 -2.13 -2.84 3.52
N ASP A 110 -2.74 -1.99 2.71
CA ASP A 110 -2.79 -2.13 1.25
C ASP A 110 -1.92 -1.03 0.61
N ASP A 111 -1.58 -1.17 -0.68
CA ASP A 111 -0.71 -0.20 -1.33
C ASP A 111 -1.30 1.23 -1.34
N PRO A 112 -2.62 1.43 -1.63
CA PRO A 112 -3.22 2.76 -1.60
C PRO A 112 -3.64 3.27 -0.22
N CYS A 113 -3.83 2.42 0.80
CA CYS A 113 -4.32 2.84 2.12
C CYS A 113 -3.93 1.88 3.24
N MET A 114 -4.04 2.36 4.47
CA MET A 114 -4.01 1.54 5.67
C MET A 114 -5.26 1.80 6.52
N LEU A 115 -5.67 0.78 7.27
CA LEU A 115 -6.74 0.81 8.24
C LEU A 115 -6.26 0.17 9.55
N LYS A 116 -6.54 0.82 10.67
CA LYS A 116 -6.41 0.23 12.01
C LYS A 116 -7.74 0.42 12.74
N PHE A 117 -8.22 -0.64 13.39
CA PHE A 117 -9.28 -0.53 14.42
C PHE A 117 -8.93 -1.37 15.65
N SER A 118 -9.37 -0.93 16.81
CA SER A 118 -9.11 -1.62 18.08
C SER A 118 -10.16 -1.26 19.13
N ASN A 119 -10.33 -2.11 20.14
CA ASN A 119 -11.04 -1.80 21.38
C ASN A 119 -10.17 -1.01 22.38
N GLU A 120 -8.87 -0.92 22.12
CA GLU A 120 -7.94 -0.11 22.89
C GLU A 120 -7.78 1.26 22.24
N ASN A 121 -7.71 2.33 23.06
CA ASN A 121 -7.59 3.70 22.55
C ASN A 121 -6.17 4.02 22.06
N PHE A 122 -5.78 3.42 20.96
CA PHE A 122 -4.51 3.71 20.28
C PHE A 122 -4.47 5.10 19.65
N LEU A 123 -5.62 5.79 19.50
CA LEU A 123 -5.66 7.16 18.98
C LEU A 123 -5.01 8.16 19.92
N ALA A 124 -4.93 7.83 21.21
CA ALA A 124 -4.28 8.65 22.23
C ALA A 124 -2.75 8.50 22.28
N THR A 125 -2.16 7.58 21.51
CA THR A 125 -0.72 7.31 21.47
C THR A 125 -0.09 7.67 20.14
N THR A 126 1.24 7.76 20.12
CA THR A 126 2.04 7.98 18.92
C THR A 126 2.77 6.70 18.48
N ASP A 127 2.47 5.57 19.10
CA ASP A 127 3.11 4.28 18.79
C ASP A 127 2.85 3.87 17.34
N ASN A 128 3.92 3.44 16.65
CA ASN A 128 3.84 3.15 15.23
C ASN A 128 3.61 1.67 14.91
N ASN A 129 4.01 0.74 15.78
CA ASN A 129 3.87 -0.72 15.61
C ASN A 129 4.18 -1.18 14.17
N ALA A 130 5.41 -0.92 13.72
CA ALA A 130 5.76 -1.05 12.33
C ALA A 130 6.00 -2.50 11.88
N LEU A 131 5.47 -2.84 10.70
CA LEU A 131 5.80 -4.04 9.94
C LEU A 131 6.91 -3.71 8.94
N ILE A 132 7.97 -4.53 8.91
CA ILE A 132 9.13 -4.33 8.04
C ILE A 132 9.09 -5.34 6.88
N LEU A 133 9.10 -4.84 5.65
CA LEU A 133 9.11 -5.63 4.43
C LEU A 133 10.32 -5.24 3.60
N MET A 134 11.10 -6.22 3.16
CA MET A 134 12.31 -5.96 2.40
C MET A 134 12.33 -6.71 1.08
N ASN A 135 12.96 -6.12 0.08
CA ASN A 135 13.24 -6.78 -1.20
C ASN A 135 14.17 -7.97 -0.97
N THR A 136 13.95 -9.05 -1.69
CA THR A 136 14.84 -10.23 -1.67
C THR A 136 16.19 -9.96 -2.35
N GLN A 137 16.24 -8.98 -3.28
CA GLN A 137 17.43 -8.63 -4.04
C GLN A 137 18.31 -7.62 -3.29
N ASN A 138 19.62 -7.81 -3.43
CA ASN A 138 20.64 -6.93 -2.85
C ASN A 138 21.36 -6.14 -3.93
N PHE A 139 21.90 -4.99 -3.56
CA PHE A 139 22.94 -4.33 -4.37
C PHE A 139 24.19 -5.21 -4.38
N THR A 140 24.79 -5.40 -5.56
CA THR A 140 25.94 -6.29 -5.74
C THR A 140 27.28 -5.56 -5.65
N THR A 141 27.27 -4.23 -5.78
CA THR A 141 28.48 -3.38 -5.80
C THR A 141 28.22 -2.06 -5.08
N GLY A 142 29.28 -1.44 -4.57
CA GLY A 142 29.22 -0.09 -4.01
C GLY A 142 28.35 0.07 -2.76
N LEU A 143 28.31 -0.92 -1.88
CA LEU A 143 27.42 -0.94 -0.70
C LEU A 143 27.55 0.32 0.18
N ASP A 144 28.77 0.77 0.46
CA ASP A 144 28.97 1.96 1.31
C ASP A 144 28.47 3.24 0.64
N SER A 145 28.67 3.35 -0.67
CA SER A 145 28.13 4.49 -1.43
C SER A 145 26.61 4.45 -1.51
N THR A 146 26.05 3.26 -1.78
CA THR A 146 24.59 3.04 -1.78
C THR A 146 23.98 3.39 -0.43
N ARG A 147 24.59 2.96 0.68
CA ARG A 147 24.14 3.27 2.04
C ARG A 147 24.10 4.78 2.28
N ARG A 148 25.15 5.52 1.90
CA ARG A 148 25.19 7.00 2.02
C ARG A 148 24.12 7.67 1.16
N LEU A 149 23.93 7.22 -0.09
CA LEU A 149 22.91 7.76 -0.99
C LEU A 149 21.51 7.50 -0.48
N LEU A 150 21.24 6.28 0.01
CA LEU A 150 19.97 5.90 0.60
C LEU A 150 19.67 6.72 1.87
N PHE A 151 20.65 6.88 2.76
CA PHE A 151 20.50 7.73 3.94
C PHE A 151 20.19 9.19 3.55
N THR A 152 20.89 9.74 2.57
CA THR A 152 20.63 11.10 2.06
C THR A 152 19.22 11.22 1.52
N LEU A 153 18.77 10.26 0.71
CA LEU A 153 17.42 10.24 0.14
C LEU A 153 16.35 10.20 1.24
N LEU A 154 16.46 9.24 2.15
CA LEU A 154 15.50 9.04 3.22
C LEU A 154 15.45 10.25 4.16
N ASN A 155 16.59 10.75 4.61
CA ASN A 155 16.65 11.90 5.52
C ASN A 155 16.09 13.17 4.89
N SER A 156 16.44 13.47 3.63
CA SER A 156 15.92 14.64 2.92
C SER A 156 14.41 14.52 2.68
N THR A 157 13.92 13.31 2.38
CA THR A 157 12.48 13.04 2.20
C THR A 157 11.72 13.20 3.51
N ALA A 158 12.26 12.66 4.61
CA ALA A 158 11.69 12.79 5.94
C ALA A 158 11.53 14.24 6.36
N GLN A 159 12.61 15.03 6.23
CA GLN A 159 12.58 16.46 6.56
C GLN A 159 11.51 17.20 5.75
N SER A 160 11.48 16.99 4.43
CA SER A 160 10.49 17.63 3.55
C SER A 160 9.06 17.18 3.88
N ALA A 161 8.86 15.93 4.30
CA ALA A 161 7.55 15.44 4.70
C ALA A 161 7.09 16.04 6.03
N VAL A 162 7.99 16.21 7.01
CA VAL A 162 7.70 16.92 8.27
C VAL A 162 7.26 18.36 8.03
N ASP A 163 7.88 19.04 7.08
CA ASP A 163 7.58 20.44 6.75
C ASP A 163 6.31 20.57 5.88
N SER A 164 5.90 19.51 5.20
CA SER A 164 4.71 19.48 4.36
C SER A 164 3.41 19.51 5.18
N THR A 165 2.44 20.32 4.75
CA THR A 165 1.10 20.38 5.37
C THR A 165 0.35 19.05 5.30
N ARG A 166 0.64 18.21 4.28
CA ARG A 166 0.04 16.89 4.11
C ARG A 166 0.84 15.78 4.79
N ARG A 167 1.98 16.09 5.40
CA ARG A 167 2.92 15.09 5.96
C ARG A 167 3.29 13.98 4.99
N PHE A 168 3.33 14.29 3.69
CA PHE A 168 3.55 13.36 2.60
C PHE A 168 4.51 13.94 1.57
N ILE A 169 5.53 13.19 1.20
CA ILE A 169 6.49 13.53 0.15
C ILE A 169 6.88 12.27 -0.64
N THR A 170 6.98 12.44 -1.95
CA THR A 170 7.66 11.51 -2.84
C THR A 170 8.97 12.12 -3.30
N SER A 171 10.02 11.33 -3.40
CA SER A 171 11.32 11.83 -3.82
C SER A 171 12.03 10.88 -4.78
N ARG A 172 12.98 11.45 -5.52
CA ARG A 172 13.86 10.76 -6.45
C ARG A 172 15.28 11.26 -6.29
N LEU A 173 16.23 10.33 -6.23
CA LEU A 173 17.67 10.63 -6.24
C LEU A 173 18.30 10.06 -7.51
N ASP A 174 18.86 10.95 -8.32
CA ASP A 174 19.59 10.59 -9.54
C ASP A 174 21.09 10.70 -9.30
N VAL A 175 21.82 9.61 -9.61
CA VAL A 175 23.28 9.53 -9.50
C VAL A 175 23.82 8.84 -10.74
N SER A 176 24.83 9.42 -11.37
CA SER A 176 25.34 9.00 -12.69
C SER A 176 25.83 7.54 -12.76
N SER A 177 26.30 6.99 -11.64
CA SER A 177 26.93 5.66 -11.59
C SER A 177 26.11 4.62 -10.79
N TYR A 178 24.87 4.97 -10.37
CA TYR A 178 24.02 4.13 -9.55
C TYR A 178 22.59 4.08 -10.09
N PRO A 179 21.81 3.04 -9.78
CA PRO A 179 20.39 3.05 -10.07
C PRO A 179 19.71 4.27 -9.44
N THR A 180 18.76 4.85 -10.14
CA THR A 180 17.90 5.88 -9.56
C THR A 180 17.15 5.31 -8.37
N LEU A 181 17.16 6.03 -7.26
CA LEU A 181 16.42 5.67 -6.05
C LEU A 181 15.14 6.50 -5.95
N TYR A 182 14.05 5.85 -5.61
CA TYR A 182 12.75 6.46 -5.36
C TYR A 182 12.37 6.27 -3.91
N CYS A 183 11.76 7.28 -3.29
CA CYS A 183 11.32 7.19 -1.92
C CYS A 183 9.96 7.86 -1.73
N LEU A 184 9.20 7.35 -0.78
CA LEU A 184 7.95 7.91 -0.29
C LEU A 184 7.97 7.85 1.24
N MET A 185 7.62 8.96 1.88
CA MET A 185 7.45 9.04 3.32
C MET A 185 6.15 9.80 3.65
N GLN A 186 5.43 9.27 4.63
CA GLN A 186 4.15 9.83 5.05
C GLN A 186 3.92 9.60 6.55
N CYS A 187 3.45 10.64 7.26
CA CYS A 187 2.89 10.54 8.60
C CYS A 187 1.37 10.76 8.57
N THR A 188 0.67 10.29 9.60
CA THR A 188 -0.71 10.74 9.84
C THR A 188 -0.72 12.24 10.15
N PRO A 189 -1.65 13.02 9.54
CA PRO A 189 -1.67 14.49 9.67
C PRO A 189 -1.98 15.01 11.07
N ASP A 190 -2.49 14.18 11.96
CA ASP A 190 -2.76 14.49 13.37
C ASP A 190 -1.49 14.54 14.24
N LEU A 191 -0.37 14.01 13.75
CA LEU A 191 0.92 14.12 14.43
C LEU A 191 1.48 15.55 14.35
N THR A 192 2.04 16.00 15.46
CA THR A 192 2.86 17.22 15.45
C THR A 192 4.10 17.02 14.56
N ALA A 193 4.74 18.11 14.13
CA ALA A 193 5.99 18.02 13.37
C ALA A 193 7.06 17.23 14.15
N ALA A 194 7.16 17.44 15.45
CA ALA A 194 8.12 16.72 16.30
C ALA A 194 7.83 15.22 16.38
N HIS A 195 6.57 14.82 16.57
CA HIS A 195 6.20 13.39 16.60
C HIS A 195 6.37 12.72 15.23
N CYS A 196 6.04 13.40 14.13
CA CYS A 196 6.29 12.91 12.79
C CYS A 196 7.79 12.73 12.52
N ALA A 197 8.63 13.69 12.94
CA ALA A 197 10.08 13.60 12.82
C ALA A 197 10.65 12.41 13.62
N SER A 198 10.20 12.23 14.88
CA SER A 198 10.61 11.09 15.70
C SER A 198 10.20 9.76 15.06
N CYS A 199 8.97 9.66 14.55
CA CYS A 199 8.49 8.46 13.87
C CYS A 199 9.35 8.13 12.63
N PHE A 200 9.75 9.14 11.85
CA PHE A 200 10.66 8.93 10.73
C PHE A 200 12.07 8.54 11.15
N GLN A 201 12.58 9.05 12.26
CA GLN A 201 13.88 8.61 12.81
C GLN A 201 13.85 7.11 13.11
N ASP A 202 12.78 6.59 13.72
CA ASP A 202 12.62 5.17 13.95
C ASP A 202 12.58 4.39 12.62
N THR A 203 11.87 4.87 11.58
CA THR A 203 11.86 4.19 10.27
C THR A 203 13.22 4.22 9.58
N LEU A 204 14.00 5.30 9.73
CA LEU A 204 15.38 5.35 9.25
C LEU A 204 16.26 4.31 9.96
N GLN A 205 16.15 4.23 11.28
CA GLN A 205 16.90 3.25 12.07
C GLN A 205 16.55 1.82 11.65
N TYR A 206 15.27 1.49 11.51
CA TYR A 206 14.84 0.17 11.01
C TYR A 206 15.37 -0.12 9.60
N THR A 207 15.42 0.89 8.71
CA THR A 207 16.00 0.71 7.38
C THR A 207 17.49 0.36 7.46
N LEU A 208 18.24 1.02 8.33
CA LEU A 208 19.67 0.73 8.52
C LEU A 208 19.91 -0.64 9.13
N ASP A 209 19.08 -1.03 10.11
CA ASP A 209 19.29 -2.26 10.87
C ASP A 209 18.85 -3.52 10.09
N TYR A 210 17.77 -3.42 9.31
CA TYR A 210 17.14 -4.60 8.70
C TYR A 210 17.21 -4.63 7.17
N MET A 211 17.40 -3.48 6.50
CA MET A 211 17.37 -3.40 5.03
C MET A 211 18.73 -3.06 4.42
N ASP A 212 19.82 -3.22 5.19
CA ASP A 212 21.16 -2.92 4.67
C ASP A 212 21.47 -3.71 3.39
N GLY A 213 21.91 -2.99 2.36
CA GLY A 213 22.22 -3.56 1.06
C GLY A 213 21.01 -4.00 0.21
N LYS A 214 19.77 -3.84 0.67
CA LYS A 214 18.56 -4.20 -0.09
C LYS A 214 18.24 -3.18 -1.17
N GLN A 215 17.74 -3.65 -2.33
CA GLN A 215 17.35 -2.79 -3.46
C GLN A 215 16.00 -2.07 -3.25
N GLY A 216 15.27 -2.41 -2.20
CA GLY A 216 14.02 -1.78 -1.82
C GLY A 216 13.49 -2.32 -0.50
N GLY A 217 12.57 -1.57 0.10
CA GLY A 217 11.89 -1.97 1.31
C GLY A 217 10.80 -1.01 1.73
N ARG A 218 9.96 -1.50 2.64
CA ARG A 218 8.83 -0.74 3.20
C ARG A 218 8.80 -0.90 4.71
N ILE A 219 8.50 0.18 5.39
CA ILE A 219 8.12 0.18 6.80
C ILE A 219 6.68 0.67 6.85
N LEU A 220 5.79 -0.21 7.26
CA LEU A 220 4.36 0.02 7.31
C LEU A 220 3.95 0.18 8.77
N GLY A 221 3.63 1.40 9.18
CA GLY A 221 3.18 1.71 10.52
C GLY A 221 1.84 2.43 10.53
N ILE A 222 1.18 2.46 11.68
CA ILE A 222 -0.13 3.12 11.84
C ILE A 222 -0.03 4.64 11.94
N ARG A 223 1.16 5.18 12.25
CA ARG A 223 1.41 6.61 12.41
C ARG A 223 2.32 7.19 11.34
N CYS A 224 3.33 6.44 10.91
CA CYS A 224 4.15 6.83 9.78
C CYS A 224 4.61 5.60 8.99
N ASN A 225 4.88 5.82 7.72
CA ASN A 225 5.36 4.79 6.81
C ASN A 225 6.45 5.36 5.90
N SER A 226 7.32 4.48 5.44
CA SER A 226 8.36 4.78 4.47
C SER A 226 8.49 3.65 3.46
N ARG A 227 8.84 3.99 2.23
CA ARG A 227 9.20 3.04 1.19
C ARG A 227 10.30 3.60 0.32
N TYR A 228 11.27 2.76 -0.04
CA TYR A 228 12.23 3.07 -1.09
C TYR A 228 12.36 1.92 -2.09
N GLU A 229 12.65 2.22 -3.34
CA GLU A 229 12.83 1.26 -4.43
C GLU A 229 13.82 1.81 -5.47
N ILE A 230 14.35 0.91 -6.31
CA ILE A 230 15.15 1.25 -7.50
C ILE A 230 14.29 1.49 -8.77
N TYR A 231 12.98 1.49 -8.63
CA TYR A 231 12.00 1.72 -9.71
C TYR A 231 10.87 2.64 -9.23
N PRO A 232 10.20 3.38 -10.13
CA PRO A 232 9.08 4.23 -9.77
C PRO A 232 7.89 3.38 -9.29
N PHE A 233 7.28 3.75 -8.14
CA PHE A 233 6.17 3.03 -7.53
C PHE A 233 5.03 3.95 -7.04
N PHE A 234 5.19 5.26 -7.18
CA PHE A 234 4.19 6.26 -6.83
C PHE A 234 3.64 6.95 -8.08
N TYR A 235 2.49 7.60 -7.95
CA TYR A 235 1.83 8.28 -9.05
C TYR A 235 2.35 9.70 -9.22
N GLY A 236 2.53 10.10 -10.48
CA GLY A 236 2.99 11.43 -10.85
C GLY A 236 4.50 11.64 -10.71
N ASP A 237 4.92 12.89 -10.88
CA ASP A 237 6.31 13.28 -10.70
C ASP A 237 6.69 13.35 -9.22
N PRO A 238 7.95 13.03 -8.86
CA PRO A 238 8.42 13.16 -7.49
C PRO A 238 8.35 14.64 -7.04
N THR A 239 7.82 14.83 -5.82
CA THR A 239 7.72 16.15 -5.20
C THR A 239 9.09 16.76 -4.91
N LEU A 240 10.07 15.92 -4.56
CA LEU A 240 11.45 16.31 -4.29
C LEU A 240 12.41 15.58 -5.26
N ARG A 241 13.24 16.31 -5.95
CA ARG A 241 14.34 15.77 -6.77
C ARG A 241 15.67 16.12 -6.14
N ILE A 242 16.47 15.10 -5.85
CA ILE A 242 17.81 15.24 -5.27
C ILE A 242 18.80 14.86 -6.37
N ILE A 243 19.66 15.80 -6.73
CA ILE A 243 20.72 15.57 -7.70
C ILE A 243 22.03 15.55 -6.93
N ASN A 244 22.66 14.39 -6.85
CA ASN A 244 24.00 14.27 -6.28
C ASN A 244 25.02 14.45 -7.41
N LEU A 245 25.54 15.66 -7.53
CA LEU A 245 26.66 16.00 -8.40
C LEU A 245 27.98 15.58 -7.72
N ALA A 246 28.11 14.31 -7.34
CA ALA A 246 29.39 13.77 -6.93
C ALA A 246 30.31 13.71 -8.15
N THR A 247 30.92 14.84 -8.47
CA THR A 247 32.13 14.88 -9.27
C THR A 247 33.14 13.96 -8.58
N GLU A 248 33.75 13.07 -9.32
CA GLU A 248 34.95 12.36 -8.89
C GLU A 248 36.02 13.41 -8.53
N VAL A 249 36.11 13.77 -7.26
CA VAL A 249 37.23 14.57 -6.77
C VAL A 249 38.19 13.61 -6.09
N PRO A 250 39.47 13.57 -6.52
CA PRO A 250 40.44 12.76 -5.81
C PRO A 250 40.55 13.25 -4.37
N VAL A 251 40.71 12.29 -3.46
CA VAL A 251 40.81 12.46 -2.01
C VAL A 251 41.84 13.53 -1.67
N ILE A 252 41.40 14.73 -1.33
CA ILE A 252 42.16 15.69 -0.53
C ILE A 252 41.18 16.37 0.43
N ASN A 253 41.36 16.04 1.72
CA ASN A 253 41.01 16.77 2.94
C ASN A 253 39.72 17.63 3.00
N ASN A 254 38.85 17.20 3.92
CA ASN A 254 37.97 18.03 4.74
C ASN A 254 37.25 19.20 4.05
N THR A 255 36.18 18.91 3.31
CA THR A 255 35.11 19.91 3.15
C THR A 255 33.81 19.19 2.77
N THR A 256 32.82 19.39 3.58
CA THR A 256 31.44 18.99 3.34
C THR A 256 30.93 19.69 2.08
N THR A 257 30.72 18.96 0.99
CA THR A 257 30.10 19.53 -0.22
C THR A 257 28.61 19.75 -0.01
N PRO A 258 28.06 20.90 -0.33
CA PRO A 258 26.63 21.17 -0.14
C PRO A 258 25.78 20.35 -1.11
N VAL A 259 24.82 19.63 -0.56
CA VAL A 259 23.74 19.01 -1.33
C VAL A 259 22.79 20.12 -1.77
N THR A 260 22.67 20.35 -3.08
CA THR A 260 21.70 21.34 -3.59
C THR A 260 20.33 20.68 -3.70
N VAL A 261 19.41 21.09 -2.84
CA VAL A 261 18.01 20.67 -2.87
C VAL A 261 17.24 21.68 -3.73
N TYR A 262 16.73 21.24 -4.88
CA TYR A 262 15.82 22.05 -5.68
C TYR A 262 14.38 21.71 -5.31
N GLY A 263 13.69 22.66 -4.67
CA GLY A 263 12.23 22.64 -4.54
C GLY A 263 11.56 22.87 -5.90
N SER A 264 10.39 22.31 -6.10
CA SER A 264 9.57 22.61 -7.28
C SER A 264 9.36 24.12 -7.44
N PRO A 265 9.34 24.65 -8.67
CA PRO A 265 9.02 26.05 -8.88
C PRO A 265 7.62 26.37 -8.33
N PRO A 266 7.39 27.61 -7.84
CA PRO A 266 6.09 28.00 -7.33
C PRO A 266 5.02 27.81 -8.41
N VAL A 267 3.90 27.23 -8.02
CA VAL A 267 2.70 27.08 -8.87
C VAL A 267 2.30 28.46 -9.37
N PRO A 268 2.13 28.69 -10.69
CA PRO A 268 1.62 29.96 -11.20
C PRO A 268 0.26 30.26 -10.56
N PRO A 269 -0.08 31.53 -10.29
CA PRO A 269 -1.40 31.86 -9.75
C PRO A 269 -2.49 31.36 -10.70
N ALA A 270 -3.53 30.77 -10.12
CA ALA A 270 -4.67 30.21 -10.83
C ALA A 270 -5.22 31.25 -11.85
N ALA A 271 -5.24 30.85 -13.12
CA ALA A 271 -5.85 31.64 -14.18
C ALA A 271 -7.33 31.83 -13.86
N ALA A 272 -7.83 33.04 -14.07
CA ALA A 272 -9.23 33.39 -13.92
C ALA A 272 -10.13 32.49 -14.78
N PRO A 273 -11.36 32.15 -14.32
CA PRO A 273 -12.28 31.28 -15.06
C PRO A 273 -12.62 31.90 -16.43
N PRO A 274 -12.65 31.09 -17.50
CA PRO A 274 -13.08 31.57 -18.81
C PRO A 274 -14.58 31.93 -18.81
N PRO A 275 -14.99 32.92 -19.65
CA PRO A 275 -16.39 33.31 -19.73
C PRO A 275 -17.29 32.19 -20.30
N ASP A 276 -18.54 32.16 -19.85
CA ASP A 276 -19.59 31.23 -20.21
C ASP A 276 -19.68 31.00 -21.71
N LEU A 277 -19.48 29.76 -22.16
CA LEU A 277 -19.75 29.29 -23.49
C LEU A 277 -21.06 28.50 -23.53
N VAL A 278 -22.01 29.06 -24.27
CA VAL A 278 -23.32 28.56 -24.59
C VAL A 278 -23.31 27.07 -24.97
N VAL A 279 -24.15 26.30 -24.29
CA VAL A 279 -24.42 24.89 -24.57
C VAL A 279 -25.13 24.76 -25.91
N GLN A 280 -24.43 24.24 -26.93
CA GLN A 280 -25.09 23.66 -28.11
C GLN A 280 -25.31 22.16 -27.92
N ASN A 281 -26.56 21.79 -27.85
CA ASN A 281 -27.13 20.45 -27.82
C ASN A 281 -26.69 19.65 -29.06
N GLN A 282 -25.79 18.67 -28.93
CA GLN A 282 -25.58 17.62 -29.93
C GLN A 282 -26.10 16.29 -29.42
N HIS A 283 -27.34 16.05 -29.74
CA HIS A 283 -28.00 14.74 -29.67
C HIS A 283 -27.49 13.90 -30.87
N GLY A 284 -26.69 12.83 -30.58
CA GLY A 284 -26.37 11.88 -31.64
C GLY A 284 -25.03 11.19 -31.64
N ARG A 285 -24.51 10.73 -30.46
CA ARG A 285 -23.28 9.88 -30.47
C ARG A 285 -23.22 8.75 -29.46
N ASN A 286 -24.32 8.39 -28.81
CA ASN A 286 -24.34 7.35 -27.78
C ASN A 286 -24.86 5.97 -28.20
N SER A 287 -25.31 5.80 -29.45
CA SER A 287 -25.85 4.51 -29.89
C SER A 287 -24.77 3.48 -30.25
N HIS A 288 -23.64 3.90 -30.82
CA HIS A 288 -22.58 3.00 -31.23
C HIS A 288 -21.79 2.39 -30.05
N LYS A 289 -21.63 3.14 -28.95
CA LYS A 289 -20.92 2.59 -27.76
C LYS A 289 -21.76 1.55 -27.02
N ARG A 290 -23.09 1.70 -26.96
CA ARG A 290 -24.00 0.71 -26.36
C ARG A 290 -24.03 -0.60 -27.15
N ALA A 291 -24.04 -0.53 -28.48
CA ALA A 291 -24.02 -1.72 -29.33
C ALA A 291 -22.73 -2.54 -29.16
N LEU A 292 -21.58 -1.88 -29.05
CA LEU A 292 -20.28 -2.56 -28.80
C LEU A 292 -20.22 -3.23 -27.43
N TRP A 293 -20.78 -2.63 -26.39
CA TRP A 293 -20.84 -3.25 -25.05
C TRP A 293 -21.78 -4.46 -24.99
N ILE A 294 -22.94 -4.40 -25.66
CA ILE A 294 -23.90 -5.51 -25.73
C ILE A 294 -23.29 -6.71 -26.48
N SER A 295 -22.58 -6.46 -27.59
CA SER A 295 -21.91 -7.54 -28.32
C SER A 295 -20.75 -8.19 -27.55
N ALA A 296 -19.97 -7.43 -26.76
CA ALA A 296 -18.90 -7.96 -25.92
C ALA A 296 -19.45 -8.83 -24.77
N VAL A 297 -20.53 -8.39 -24.12
CA VAL A 297 -21.18 -9.16 -23.06
C VAL A 297 -21.81 -10.44 -23.61
N ALA A 298 -22.46 -10.40 -24.76
CA ALA A 298 -23.03 -11.57 -25.41
C ALA A 298 -21.97 -12.60 -25.81
N ALA A 299 -20.82 -12.15 -26.33
CA ALA A 299 -19.68 -13.03 -26.67
C ALA A 299 -19.08 -13.69 -25.40
N ALA A 300 -18.98 -12.97 -24.28
CA ALA A 300 -18.50 -13.50 -23.00
C ALA A 300 -19.46 -14.59 -22.45
N ILE A 301 -20.76 -14.36 -22.48
CA ILE A 301 -21.77 -15.32 -22.05
C ILE A 301 -21.73 -16.60 -22.93
N LEU A 302 -21.59 -16.43 -24.23
CA LEU A 302 -21.51 -17.55 -25.16
C LEU A 302 -20.26 -18.42 -24.92
N SER A 303 -19.11 -17.80 -24.65
CA SER A 303 -17.86 -18.51 -24.31
C SER A 303 -17.96 -19.30 -23.01
N ILE A 304 -18.62 -18.74 -21.97
CA ILE A 304 -18.86 -19.43 -20.71
C ILE A 304 -19.77 -20.63 -20.89
N LEU A 305 -20.85 -20.49 -21.69
CA LEU A 305 -21.76 -21.60 -22.01
C LEU A 305 -21.06 -22.72 -22.78
N LEU A 306 -20.21 -22.40 -23.75
CA LEU A 306 -19.44 -23.39 -24.50
C LEU A 306 -18.41 -24.12 -23.62
N CYS A 307 -17.80 -23.43 -22.66
CA CYS A 307 -16.91 -24.05 -21.66
C CYS A 307 -17.70 -24.99 -20.75
N PHE A 308 -18.89 -24.59 -20.33
CA PHE A 308 -19.74 -25.44 -19.49
C PHE A 308 -20.19 -26.70 -20.20
N ILE A 309 -20.64 -26.59 -21.46
CA ILE A 309 -21.05 -27.72 -22.29
C ILE A 309 -19.89 -28.68 -22.55
N SER A 310 -18.70 -28.15 -22.89
CA SER A 310 -17.50 -28.98 -23.10
C SER A 310 -17.06 -29.69 -21.82
N SER A 311 -17.18 -29.04 -20.67
CA SER A 311 -16.88 -29.66 -19.37
C SER A 311 -17.88 -30.77 -19.04
N VAL A 312 -19.17 -30.56 -19.28
CA VAL A 312 -20.21 -31.60 -19.06
C VAL A 312 -20.02 -32.80 -20.01
N VAL A 313 -19.72 -32.53 -21.28
CA VAL A 313 -19.43 -33.58 -22.28
C VAL A 313 -18.18 -34.39 -21.88
N TRP A 314 -17.13 -33.70 -21.39
CA TRP A 314 -15.91 -34.34 -20.93
C TRP A 314 -16.14 -35.21 -19.69
N ILE A 315 -16.91 -34.73 -18.70
CA ILE A 315 -17.30 -35.47 -17.50
C ILE A 315 -18.15 -36.71 -17.88
N ARG A 316 -19.12 -36.56 -18.83
CA ARG A 316 -19.92 -37.68 -19.33
C ARG A 316 -19.11 -38.73 -20.09
N ARG A 317 -18.08 -38.30 -20.84
CA ARG A 317 -17.13 -39.22 -21.52
C ARG A 317 -16.23 -39.94 -20.52
N ARG A 318 -15.80 -39.28 -19.43
CA ARG A 318 -15.02 -39.93 -18.35
C ARG A 318 -15.81 -40.91 -17.54
N ARG A 319 -17.12 -40.72 -17.34
CA ARG A 319 -17.97 -41.68 -16.65
C ARG A 319 -18.23 -42.99 -17.47
N LYS A 320 -17.86 -43.02 -18.74
CA LYS A 320 -18.01 -44.19 -19.61
C LYS A 320 -16.72 -44.98 -19.81
N GLY A 321 -15.62 -44.61 -19.20
CA GLY A 321 -14.39 -45.41 -19.29
C GLY A 321 -13.29 -44.85 -18.38
N ILE A 322 -12.78 -45.70 -17.52
CA ILE A 322 -11.48 -45.73 -16.86
C ILE A 322 -11.33 -45.00 -15.53
N THR A 323 -11.19 -45.86 -14.52
CA THR A 323 -10.51 -45.65 -13.23
C THR A 323 -9.08 -45.20 -13.45
N ILE A 324 -8.68 -44.02 -12.96
CA ILE A 324 -7.27 -43.64 -12.82
C ILE A 324 -7.03 -43.17 -11.39
N THR A 325 -6.07 -43.81 -10.78
CA THR A 325 -5.50 -43.70 -9.45
C THR A 325 -5.08 -42.30 -9.05
N THR A 326 -5.42 -41.94 -7.84
CA THR A 326 -4.98 -40.78 -7.06
C THR A 326 -3.47 -40.80 -6.82
N THR A 327 -2.69 -40.04 -7.60
CA THR A 327 -1.29 -39.71 -7.24
C THR A 327 -0.84 -38.46 -8.01
N SER A 328 -1.28 -37.28 -7.68
CA SER A 328 -0.70 -36.00 -8.19
C SER A 328 -1.15 -34.76 -7.41
N LEU A 329 -1.42 -34.84 -6.11
CA LEU A 329 -1.84 -33.69 -5.31
C LEU A 329 -0.81 -33.20 -4.29
N LEU A 330 0.44 -33.69 -4.38
CA LEU A 330 1.50 -33.38 -3.39
C LEU A 330 2.64 -32.50 -3.91
N LEU A 331 2.63 -32.04 -5.17
CA LEU A 331 3.73 -31.26 -5.73
C LEU A 331 3.45 -29.75 -5.90
N TYR A 332 2.27 -29.25 -5.52
CA TYR A 332 1.92 -27.83 -5.73
C TYR A 332 2.23 -26.91 -4.52
N ARG A 333 2.77 -27.46 -3.44
CA ARG A 333 3.01 -26.67 -2.18
C ARG A 333 4.44 -26.12 -2.03
N LYS A 334 5.29 -26.22 -3.07
CA LYS A 334 6.73 -25.87 -2.95
C LYS A 334 7.21 -24.72 -3.84
N ALA A 335 6.29 -23.95 -4.45
CA ALA A 335 6.66 -22.88 -5.39
C ALA A 335 6.20 -21.48 -4.98
N ILE A 336 5.76 -21.25 -3.74
CA ILE A 336 5.50 -19.90 -3.24
C ILE A 336 6.65 -19.52 -2.34
N GLY A 337 7.47 -18.57 -2.85
CA GLY A 337 8.65 -18.06 -2.19
C GLY A 337 8.39 -17.56 -0.78
N THR A 338 9.21 -18.01 0.12
CA THR A 338 9.23 -17.65 1.53
C THR A 338 9.58 -16.17 1.69
N THR A 339 8.58 -15.32 1.94
CA THR A 339 8.83 -13.97 2.44
C THR A 339 9.11 -14.08 3.94
N LEU A 340 10.33 -13.74 4.34
CA LEU A 340 10.69 -13.70 5.76
C LEU A 340 10.03 -12.51 6.42
N ILE A 341 9.12 -12.76 7.36
CA ILE A 341 8.48 -11.76 8.21
C ILE A 341 9.24 -11.75 9.53
N CYS A 342 9.98 -10.68 9.81
CA CYS A 342 10.55 -10.45 11.15
C CYS A 342 9.60 -9.56 11.95
N ARG A 343 8.93 -10.13 12.93
CA ARG A 343 8.16 -9.39 13.95
C ARG A 343 9.09 -9.08 15.12
N HIS A 344 9.29 -7.80 15.43
CA HIS A 344 9.98 -7.38 16.65
C HIS A 344 8.93 -7.19 17.74
N THR A 345 8.82 -8.18 18.63
CA THR A 345 8.17 -8.02 19.93
C THR A 345 9.24 -7.55 20.91
N ARG A 346 9.04 -6.37 21.48
CA ARG A 346 9.87 -5.88 22.59
C ARG A 346 9.42 -6.63 23.85
N ASP A 347 10.12 -7.71 24.21
CA ASP A 347 10.01 -8.30 25.53
C ASP A 347 10.71 -7.37 26.53
N GLU A 348 9.93 -6.69 27.35
CA GLU A 348 10.47 -6.07 28.56
C GLU A 348 10.91 -7.17 29.53
N ALA A 349 12.19 -7.47 29.55
CA ALA A 349 12.80 -8.25 30.62
C ALA A 349 12.89 -7.36 31.86
N ASN A 350 12.05 -7.65 32.85
CA ASN A 350 12.15 -7.13 34.21
C ASN A 350 13.33 -7.81 34.90
N PRO A 351 14.37 -7.11 35.39
CA PRO A 351 15.40 -7.72 36.22
C PRO A 351 14.95 -7.66 37.68
N THR A 352 14.54 -8.79 38.22
CA THR A 352 14.55 -8.99 39.70
C THR A 352 15.88 -9.59 40.11
N ILE A 353 16.52 -8.90 41.06
CA ILE A 353 17.67 -9.19 41.95
C ILE A 353 19.02 -8.89 41.33
#